data_ffc177f7289e1d2ffc03644786b9e2d4
#
_entry.id   ffc177f7289e1d2ffc03644786b9e2d4
#
_cell.length_a   1.000
_cell.length_b   1.000
_cell.length_c   1.000
_cell.angle_alpha   90.00
_cell.angle_beta   90.00
_cell.angle_gamma   90.00
#
_symmetry.space_group_name_H-M   'P 1'
#
loop_
_entity.id
_entity.type
_entity.pdbx_description
1 polymer ?
#
loop_
_entity_poly.entity_id
_entity_poly.type
_entity_poly.pdbx_seq_one_letter_code
_entity_poly.pdbx_strand_id
1 'polypeptide(L)'
;MPAVTKHLNGSIPMSKPNLLIFMVDQLNGTLFPDGPADWLHAPNLKKLAAKSTRFQNCYTASPLCAPGRASFMSGLLPSKSRVYDNAAE
;
A
#
# COMPACT_ATOMS: atom_id res chain seq x y z
N MET A 1 -13.13 21.04 -0.45
CA MET A 1 -13.91 19.90 -0.98
C MET A 1 -14.88 19.45 0.10
N PRO A 2 -16.16 19.41 -0.14
CA PRO A 2 -17.10 18.95 0.87
C PRO A 2 -16.99 17.44 1.04
N ALA A 3 -16.86 17.01 2.28
CA ALA A 3 -16.96 15.61 2.66
C ALA A 3 -18.37 15.10 2.33
N VAL A 4 -18.46 14.12 1.46
CA VAL A 4 -19.72 13.44 1.18
C VAL A 4 -20.01 12.49 2.33
N THR A 5 -20.68 12.98 3.35
CA THR A 5 -21.31 12.15 4.37
C THR A 5 -22.62 11.61 3.77
N LYS A 6 -22.58 10.48 3.10
CA LYS A 6 -23.79 9.73 2.79
C LYS A 6 -24.27 9.06 4.08
N HIS A 7 -25.36 9.57 4.64
CA HIS A 7 -26.13 8.83 5.62
C HIS A 7 -26.70 7.57 4.96
N LEU A 8 -26.14 6.43 5.31
CA LEU A 8 -26.69 5.12 4.95
C LEU A 8 -27.81 4.76 5.94
N ASN A 9 -28.99 5.33 5.69
CA ASN A 9 -30.22 4.84 6.30
C ASN A 9 -30.79 3.73 5.42
N GLY A 10 -30.62 2.50 5.83
CA GLY A 10 -31.13 1.31 5.17
C GLY A 10 -30.11 0.20 5.31
N SER A 11 -30.48 -0.92 5.90
CA SER A 11 -29.66 -2.13 5.99
C SER A 11 -29.44 -2.74 4.59
N ILE A 12 -28.47 -2.18 3.85
CA ILE A 12 -27.90 -2.89 2.70
C ILE A 12 -27.11 -4.04 3.34
N PRO A 13 -27.38 -5.31 3.01
CA PRO A 13 -26.52 -6.40 3.45
C PRO A 13 -25.13 -6.10 2.91
N MET A 14 -24.23 -5.68 3.78
CA MET A 14 -22.84 -5.43 3.44
C MET A 14 -22.22 -6.78 3.11
N SER A 15 -22.19 -7.14 1.84
CA SER A 15 -21.36 -8.24 1.38
C SER A 15 -19.93 -7.90 1.76
N LYS A 16 -19.23 -8.84 2.39
CA LYS A 16 -17.81 -8.65 2.73
C LYS A 16 -17.05 -8.37 1.42
N PRO A 17 -16.32 -7.25 1.32
CA PRO A 17 -15.59 -6.94 0.10
C PRO A 17 -14.46 -7.93 -0.11
N ASN A 18 -14.17 -8.23 -1.36
CA ASN A 18 -12.93 -8.89 -1.71
C ASN A 18 -11.78 -7.88 -1.65
N LEU A 19 -10.66 -8.29 -1.06
CA LEU A 19 -9.44 -7.49 -0.98
C LEU A 19 -8.36 -8.12 -1.84
N LEU A 20 -7.83 -7.36 -2.78
CA LEU A 20 -6.66 -7.73 -3.56
C LEU A 20 -5.49 -6.83 -3.15
N ILE A 21 -4.42 -7.45 -2.64
CA ILE A 21 -3.17 -6.77 -2.34
C ILE A 21 -2.21 -7.03 -3.48
N PHE A 22 -1.83 -5.97 -4.20
CA PHE A 22 -0.85 -6.03 -5.27
C PHE A 22 0.46 -5.43 -4.77
N MET A 23 1.43 -6.28 -4.51
CA MET A 23 2.74 -5.88 -3.99
C MET A 23 3.81 -6.06 -5.05
N VAL A 24 4.66 -5.07 -5.23
CA VAL A 24 5.77 -5.09 -6.18
C VAL A 24 7.08 -5.10 -5.41
N ASP A 25 8.00 -5.98 -5.81
CA ASP A 25 9.34 -6.03 -5.23
C ASP A 25 10.18 -4.87 -5.74
N GLN A 26 10.94 -4.27 -4.85
CA GLN A 26 11.96 -3.25 -5.15
C GLN A 26 11.48 -2.08 -6.03
N LEU A 27 10.21 -1.70 -5.92
CA LEU A 27 9.69 -0.52 -6.61
C LEU A 27 10.17 0.75 -5.90
N ASN A 28 11.02 1.51 -6.57
CA ASN A 28 11.58 2.72 -5.99
C ASN A 28 10.51 3.83 -5.90
N GLY A 29 10.29 4.34 -4.70
CA GLY A 29 9.36 5.43 -4.43
C GLY A 29 9.67 6.73 -5.18
N THR A 30 10.93 6.95 -5.60
CA THR A 30 11.30 8.12 -6.40
C THR A 30 10.69 8.13 -7.81
N LEU A 31 10.23 6.97 -8.29
CA LEU A 31 9.47 6.86 -9.53
C LEU A 31 8.02 7.36 -9.37
N PHE A 32 7.60 7.59 -8.14
CA PHE A 32 6.23 7.96 -7.78
C PHE A 32 6.19 9.15 -6.82
N PRO A 33 6.77 10.29 -7.18
CA PRO A 33 6.84 11.46 -6.29
C PRO A 33 5.43 11.97 -5.94
N ASP A 34 4.55 12.02 -6.92
CA ASP A 34 3.14 12.39 -6.76
C ASP A 34 2.25 11.52 -7.67
N GLY A 35 2.43 10.23 -7.61
CA GLY A 35 1.97 9.23 -8.55
C GLY A 35 3.09 8.87 -9.53
N PRO A 36 2.83 8.02 -10.53
CA PRO A 36 3.83 7.66 -11.53
C PRO A 36 4.39 8.91 -12.21
N ALA A 37 5.72 9.08 -12.17
CA ALA A 37 6.39 10.21 -12.80
C ALA A 37 6.02 10.34 -14.28
N ASP A 38 5.95 11.56 -14.80
CA ASP A 38 5.47 11.83 -16.16
C ASP A 38 6.36 11.14 -17.22
N TRP A 39 7.66 11.11 -17.00
CA TRP A 39 8.64 10.45 -17.85
C TRP A 39 8.61 8.93 -17.77
N LEU A 40 7.95 8.35 -16.75
CA LEU A 40 7.87 6.90 -16.56
C LEU A 40 6.87 6.29 -17.54
N HIS A 41 7.31 5.33 -18.34
CA HIS A 41 6.41 4.57 -19.20
C HIS A 41 5.65 3.50 -18.40
N ALA A 42 4.59 3.91 -17.73
CA ALA A 42 3.76 3.06 -16.88
C ALA A 42 2.27 3.35 -17.09
N PRO A 43 1.73 3.10 -18.30
CA PRO A 43 0.39 3.53 -18.65
C PRO A 43 -0.70 2.92 -17.76
N ASN A 44 -0.53 1.68 -17.33
CA ASN A 44 -1.52 1.01 -16.47
C ASN A 44 -1.49 1.54 -15.04
N LEU A 45 -0.30 1.81 -14.50
CA LEU A 45 -0.18 2.43 -13.17
C LEU A 45 -0.70 3.87 -13.18
N LYS A 46 -0.49 4.62 -14.27
CA LYS A 46 -1.07 5.96 -14.45
C LYS A 46 -2.60 5.91 -14.48
N LYS A 47 -3.19 4.96 -15.19
CA LYS A 47 -4.64 4.75 -15.20
C LYS A 47 -5.18 4.35 -13.82
N LEU A 48 -4.45 3.52 -13.09
CA LEU A 48 -4.82 3.13 -11.73
C LEU A 48 -4.74 4.32 -10.79
N ALA A 49 -3.65 5.06 -10.81
CA ALA A 49 -3.44 6.24 -9.96
C ALA A 49 -4.52 7.31 -10.17
N ALA A 50 -4.97 7.51 -11.41
CA ALA A 50 -6.02 8.48 -11.73
C ALA A 50 -7.39 8.13 -11.12
N LYS A 51 -7.62 6.86 -10.74
CA LYS A 51 -8.87 6.36 -10.17
C LYS A 51 -8.78 6.00 -8.70
N SER A 52 -7.60 6.14 -8.10
CA SER A 52 -7.30 5.64 -6.76
C SER A 52 -7.03 6.77 -5.78
N THR A 53 -7.22 6.48 -4.51
CA THR A 53 -6.67 7.30 -3.44
C THR A 53 -5.20 6.97 -3.25
N ARG A 54 -4.36 8.01 -3.26
CA ARG A 54 -2.93 7.89 -3.01
C ARG A 54 -2.60 8.34 -1.60
N PHE A 55 -1.79 7.56 -0.92
CA PHE A 55 -1.27 7.88 0.40
C PHE A 55 0.17 8.37 0.27
N GLN A 56 0.37 9.68 0.34
CA GLN A 56 1.71 10.28 0.20
C GLN A 56 2.61 9.97 1.40
N ASN A 57 2.03 9.89 2.58
CA ASN A 57 2.71 9.61 3.83
C ASN A 57 2.38 8.18 4.30
N CYS A 58 2.94 7.21 3.61
CA CYS A 58 2.80 5.80 3.97
C CYS A 58 4.18 5.25 4.35
N TYR A 59 4.30 4.75 5.57
CA TYR A 59 5.57 4.32 6.14
C TYR A 59 5.60 2.81 6.29
N THR A 60 6.75 2.22 6.03
CA THR A 60 7.01 0.82 6.30
C THR A 60 7.64 0.63 7.67
N ALA A 61 7.42 -0.52 8.29
CA ALA A 61 8.09 -0.90 9.53
C ALA A 61 9.60 -1.17 9.35
N SER A 62 10.02 -1.47 8.12
CA SER A 62 11.43 -1.63 7.73
C SER A 62 11.59 -1.38 6.24
N PRO A 63 12.67 -0.72 5.81
CA PRO A 63 12.92 -0.45 4.38
C PRO A 63 13.54 -1.63 3.63
N LEU A 64 13.70 -2.80 4.27
CA LEU A 64 14.27 -4.01 3.69
C LEU A 64 13.18 -5.04 3.35
N CYS A 65 13.45 -5.90 2.37
CA CYS A 65 12.47 -6.85 1.84
C CYS A 65 11.96 -7.82 2.91
N ALA A 66 12.83 -8.64 3.51
CA ALA A 66 12.39 -9.65 4.48
C ALA A 66 11.77 -9.05 5.75
N PRO A 67 12.37 -8.06 6.43
CA PRO A 67 11.77 -7.45 7.61
C PRO A 67 10.46 -6.73 7.32
N GLY A 68 10.38 -6.00 6.20
CA GLY A 68 9.17 -5.30 5.79
C GLY A 68 8.03 -6.27 5.49
N ARG A 69 8.31 -7.36 4.77
CA ARG A 69 7.31 -8.41 4.46
C ARG A 69 6.90 -9.17 5.70
N ALA A 70 7.84 -9.53 6.57
CA ALA A 70 7.53 -10.18 7.84
C ALA A 70 6.60 -9.32 8.70
N SER A 71 6.87 -8.01 8.78
CA SER A 71 6.01 -7.07 9.49
C SER A 71 4.62 -6.96 8.86
N PHE A 72 4.55 -6.87 7.54
CA PHE A 72 3.29 -6.80 6.82
C PHE A 72 2.43 -8.05 7.02
N MET A 73 3.03 -9.24 6.95
CA MET A 73 2.30 -10.50 7.08
C MET A 73 1.92 -10.86 8.51
N SER A 74 2.75 -10.49 9.49
CA SER A 74 2.54 -10.85 10.91
C SER A 74 1.84 -9.77 11.72
N GLY A 75 1.86 -8.52 11.25
CA GLY A 75 1.44 -7.36 12.04
C GLY A 75 2.42 -6.99 13.16
N LEU A 76 3.62 -7.57 13.17
CA LEU A 76 4.64 -7.35 14.19
C LEU A 76 5.76 -6.44 13.68
N LEU A 77 6.25 -5.57 14.54
CA LEU A 77 7.46 -4.80 14.25
C LEU A 77 8.69 -5.72 14.22
N PRO A 78 9.77 -5.36 13.49
CA PRO A 78 11.01 -6.15 13.44
C PRO A 78 11.59 -6.47 14.81
N SER A 79 11.48 -5.58 15.79
CA SER A 79 11.89 -5.81 17.18
C SER A 79 11.15 -6.96 17.87
N LYS A 80 9.96 -7.32 17.38
CA LYS A 80 9.15 -8.44 17.88
C LYS A 80 9.27 -9.68 17.03
N SER A 81 9.28 -9.52 15.70
CA SER A 81 9.44 -10.64 14.77
C SER A 81 10.85 -11.19 14.74
N ARG A 82 11.84 -10.40 15.15
CA ARG A 82 13.28 -10.65 15.11
C ARG A 82 13.87 -10.82 13.70
N VAL A 83 13.09 -10.48 12.69
CA VAL A 83 13.57 -10.42 11.31
C VAL A 83 14.12 -9.01 11.07
N TYR A 84 15.43 -8.86 11.12
CA TYR A 84 16.09 -7.56 11.06
C TYR A 84 16.71 -7.25 9.69
N ASP A 85 17.03 -8.27 8.93
CA ASP A 85 17.64 -8.14 7.62
C ASP A 85 17.18 -9.27 6.67
N ASN A 86 17.73 -9.25 5.45
CA ASN A 86 17.37 -10.23 4.42
C ASN A 86 18.07 -11.60 4.61
N ALA A 87 18.99 -11.71 5.55
CA ALA A 87 19.71 -12.93 5.89
C ALA A 87 19.16 -13.60 7.17
N ALA A 88 18.01 -13.11 7.70
CA ALA A 88 17.36 -13.72 8.85
C ALA A 88 16.91 -15.14 8.52
N GLU A 89 17.37 -16.11 9.30
CA GLU A 89 16.95 -17.52 9.28
C GLU A 89 15.74 -17.78 10.19
#